data_1cc422411f1c919b5d96aa0583aee441
#
_entry.id   1cc422411f1c919b5d96aa0583aee441
#
_cell.length_a   1.000
_cell.length_b   1.000
_cell.length_c   1.000
_cell.angle_alpha   90.00
_cell.angle_beta   90.00
_cell.angle_gamma   90.00
#
_symmetry.space_group_name_H-M   'P 1'
#
loop_
_entity.id
_entity.type
_entity.pdbx_description
1 polymer ?
#
loop_
_entity_poly.entity_id
_entity_poly.type
_entity_poly.pdbx_seq_one_letter_code
_entity_poly.pdbx_strand_id
1 'polypeptide(L)'
;MVNQQSKMKPAILVGIADKSPLMRAALKQLFNEDERFEIVGTSDCSDNFLKMLGSVDMDVAVVGWVIPPGDARFILDHLRTRKNSPRVVVYTGLESDTVPVHVMAHGGAAYISKNEEPKHLLDTAEQVANGRMVFPYLDVSQINANPLTTLTKRELEILSSLAAGRTNKQIASEKAVSTNTVKYHIRNLFEKLGVSNRGQAIALYLKS
;
A
#
# COMPACT_ATOMS: atom_id res chain seq x y z
N MET A 1 15.74 19.78 45.92
CA MET A 1 15.03 20.11 44.65
C MET A 1 15.69 19.28 43.56
N VAL A 2 15.07 18.15 43.22
CA VAL A 2 15.60 17.24 42.18
C VAL A 2 15.07 17.73 40.85
N ASN A 3 15.96 18.23 40.01
CA ASN A 3 15.67 18.72 38.66
C ASN A 3 15.37 17.50 37.76
N GLN A 4 14.09 17.14 37.63
CA GLN A 4 13.64 16.20 36.60
C GLN A 4 13.72 16.92 35.25
N GLN A 5 14.90 16.90 34.65
CA GLN A 5 14.98 17.11 33.19
C GLN A 5 14.24 15.99 32.53
N SER A 6 13.01 16.25 32.10
CA SER A 6 12.25 15.42 31.18
C SER A 6 13.15 15.20 29.95
N LYS A 7 13.74 14.00 29.82
CA LYS A 7 14.42 13.60 28.58
C LYS A 7 13.35 13.61 27.48
N MET A 8 13.30 14.65 26.67
CA MET A 8 12.48 14.64 25.46
C MET A 8 12.86 13.40 24.66
N LYS A 9 11.88 12.54 24.41
CA LYS A 9 12.06 11.38 23.54
C LYS A 9 12.42 11.91 22.15
N PRO A 10 13.45 11.38 21.45
CA PRO A 10 13.76 11.84 20.11
C PRO A 10 12.54 11.71 19.21
N ALA A 11 12.35 12.68 18.31
CA ALA A 11 11.27 12.66 17.36
C ALA A 11 11.36 11.41 16.46
N ILE A 12 10.22 10.85 16.11
CA ILE A 12 10.11 9.72 15.18
C ILE A 12 10.32 10.25 13.76
N LEU A 13 11.32 9.74 13.08
CA LEU A 13 11.68 10.13 11.72
C LEU A 13 10.73 9.47 10.71
N VAL A 14 9.97 10.28 9.96
CA VAL A 14 8.92 9.80 9.04
C VAL A 14 9.24 10.16 7.59
N GLY A 15 9.29 9.13 6.74
CA GLY A 15 9.29 9.28 5.28
C GLY A 15 7.90 9.09 4.69
N ILE A 16 7.54 9.88 3.69
CA ILE A 16 6.22 9.80 3.03
C ILE A 16 6.40 9.44 1.56
N ALA A 17 5.60 8.47 1.06
CA ALA A 17 5.54 8.13 -0.35
C ALA A 17 4.08 8.03 -0.82
N ASP A 18 3.63 8.95 -1.64
CA ASP A 18 2.29 8.92 -2.28
C ASP A 18 2.34 9.60 -3.65
N LYS A 19 1.63 9.06 -4.64
CA LYS A 19 1.59 9.63 -6.00
C LYS A 19 0.92 11.00 -6.06
N SER A 20 -0.01 11.30 -5.13
CA SER A 20 -0.78 12.55 -5.11
C SER A 20 0.03 13.67 -4.46
N PRO A 21 0.33 14.78 -5.17
CA PRO A 21 0.99 15.95 -4.56
C PRO A 21 0.19 16.53 -3.39
N LEU A 22 -1.14 16.59 -3.51
CA LEU A 22 -2.03 17.08 -2.46
C LEU A 22 -1.93 16.21 -1.20
N MET A 23 -1.92 14.88 -1.37
CA MET A 23 -1.80 13.96 -0.23
C MET A 23 -0.44 14.09 0.45
N ARG A 24 0.65 14.19 -0.32
CA ARG A 24 1.99 14.43 0.27
C ARG A 24 2.05 15.72 1.07
N ALA A 25 1.44 16.81 0.56
CA ALA A 25 1.40 18.08 1.26
C ALA A 25 0.55 18.00 2.55
N ALA A 26 -0.63 17.37 2.48
CA ALA A 26 -1.50 17.19 3.63
C ALA A 26 -0.85 16.31 4.73
N LEU A 27 -0.24 15.19 4.35
CA LEU A 27 0.48 14.32 5.30
C LEU A 27 1.68 15.05 5.93
N LYS A 28 2.45 15.79 5.12
CA LYS A 28 3.57 16.58 5.64
C LYS A 28 3.09 17.61 6.67
N GLN A 29 2.00 18.32 6.39
CA GLN A 29 1.44 19.28 7.35
C GLN A 29 0.97 18.56 8.62
N LEU A 30 0.18 17.48 8.50
CA LEU A 30 -0.35 16.70 9.61
C LEU A 30 0.75 16.23 10.57
N PHE A 31 1.83 15.67 10.05
CA PHE A 31 2.94 15.18 10.86
C PHE A 31 3.79 16.31 11.46
N ASN A 32 3.97 17.43 10.76
CA ASN A 32 4.72 18.58 11.27
C ASN A 32 4.00 19.35 12.39
N GLU A 33 2.66 19.23 12.49
CA GLU A 33 1.85 19.83 13.57
C GLU A 33 1.94 19.01 14.88
N ASP A 34 2.57 17.84 14.88
CA ASP A 34 2.69 16.95 16.04
C ASP A 34 4.17 16.76 16.42
N GLU A 35 4.55 17.26 17.60
CA GLU A 35 5.94 17.26 18.10
C GLU A 35 6.56 15.84 18.24
N ARG A 36 5.76 14.79 18.17
CA ARG A 36 6.25 13.40 18.19
C ARG A 36 7.03 13.04 16.94
N PHE A 37 6.89 13.79 15.83
CA PHE A 37 7.36 13.39 14.52
C PHE A 37 8.25 14.44 13.85
N GLU A 38 9.14 13.97 12.98
CA GLU A 38 9.93 14.78 12.07
C GLU A 38 9.86 14.20 10.67
N ILE A 39 9.45 15.00 9.67
CA ILE A 39 9.41 14.57 8.27
C ILE A 39 10.79 14.69 7.65
N VAL A 40 11.41 13.56 7.36
CA VAL A 40 12.75 13.48 6.77
C VAL A 40 12.75 13.48 5.23
N GLY A 41 11.59 13.24 4.61
CA GLY A 41 11.48 13.35 3.16
C GLY A 41 10.15 12.89 2.61
N THR A 42 9.89 13.27 1.35
CA THR A 42 8.68 12.87 0.61
C THR A 42 9.02 12.40 -0.80
N SER A 43 8.28 11.45 -1.33
CA SER A 43 8.46 10.91 -2.69
C SER A 43 7.11 10.70 -3.40
N ASP A 44 7.11 10.80 -4.71
CA ASP A 44 5.95 10.60 -5.58
C ASP A 44 5.90 9.21 -6.23
N CYS A 45 7.01 8.48 -6.16
CA CYS A 45 7.14 7.14 -6.72
C CYS A 45 8.03 6.24 -5.86
N SER A 46 7.92 4.94 -6.06
CA SER A 46 8.69 3.95 -5.31
C SER A 46 10.20 4.05 -5.56
N ASP A 47 10.63 4.30 -6.81
CA ASP A 47 12.06 4.37 -7.15
C ASP A 47 12.76 5.52 -6.44
N ASN A 48 12.14 6.71 -6.40
CA ASN A 48 12.68 7.87 -5.69
C ASN A 48 12.66 7.65 -4.17
N PHE A 49 11.62 6.98 -3.66
CA PHE A 49 11.55 6.62 -2.25
C PHE A 49 12.69 5.67 -1.85
N LEU A 50 12.95 4.63 -2.64
CA LEU A 50 14.03 3.68 -2.37
C LEU A 50 15.43 4.33 -2.48
N LYS A 51 15.61 5.31 -3.38
CA LYS A 51 16.84 6.12 -3.43
C LYS A 51 17.01 6.97 -2.17
N MET A 52 15.94 7.59 -1.70
CA MET A 52 15.95 8.40 -0.47
C MET A 52 16.36 7.57 0.75
N LEU A 53 15.90 6.32 0.86
CA LEU A 53 16.33 5.37 1.90
C LEU A 53 17.84 5.11 1.95
N GLY A 54 18.57 5.38 0.86
CA GLY A 54 20.02 5.25 0.79
C GLY A 54 20.79 6.39 1.48
N SER A 55 20.13 7.54 1.69
CA SER A 55 20.76 8.78 2.16
C SER A 55 20.13 9.38 3.41
N VAL A 56 18.98 8.89 3.83
CA VAL A 56 18.23 9.44 4.97
C VAL A 56 17.76 8.29 5.87
N ASP A 57 18.05 8.38 7.15
CA ASP A 57 17.49 7.46 8.15
C ASP A 57 16.03 7.82 8.43
N MET A 58 15.19 6.79 8.62
CA MET A 58 13.79 6.95 9.01
C MET A 58 13.33 5.76 9.86
N ASP A 59 12.44 6.02 10.80
CA ASP A 59 11.86 5.01 11.68
C ASP A 59 10.59 4.41 11.06
N VAL A 60 9.77 5.28 10.44
CA VAL A 60 8.48 4.93 9.84
C VAL A 60 8.38 5.46 8.42
N ALA A 61 7.83 4.66 7.53
CA ALA A 61 7.47 5.06 6.17
C ALA A 61 5.95 5.02 6.01
N VAL A 62 5.31 6.15 5.71
CA VAL A 62 3.90 6.24 5.34
C VAL A 62 3.78 6.17 3.83
N VAL A 63 3.20 5.08 3.32
CA VAL A 63 3.23 4.74 1.89
C VAL A 63 1.81 4.56 1.36
N GLY A 64 1.47 5.26 0.28
CA GLY A 64 0.24 5.02 -0.46
C GLY A 64 0.25 3.64 -1.13
N TRP A 65 -0.88 2.89 -1.07
CA TRP A 65 -0.95 1.58 -1.73
C TRP A 65 -0.61 1.65 -3.21
N VAL A 66 -1.25 2.58 -3.95
CA VAL A 66 -0.95 2.80 -5.37
C VAL A 66 0.15 3.83 -5.50
N ILE A 67 1.36 3.39 -5.83
CA ILE A 67 2.54 4.24 -6.02
C ILE A 67 3.29 3.80 -7.30
N PRO A 68 3.56 4.72 -8.26
CA PRO A 68 4.26 4.37 -9.50
C PRO A 68 5.68 3.83 -9.27
N PRO A 69 6.14 2.89 -10.11
CA PRO A 69 5.50 2.29 -11.28
C PRO A 69 4.50 1.16 -10.97
N GLY A 70 4.24 0.84 -9.71
CA GLY A 70 3.40 -0.26 -9.28
C GLY A 70 2.56 0.08 -8.04
N ASP A 71 2.79 -0.67 -6.98
CA ASP A 71 2.15 -0.51 -5.69
C ASP A 71 3.14 -0.69 -4.51
N ALA A 72 2.64 -0.55 -3.28
CA ALA A 72 3.46 -0.59 -2.07
C ALA A 72 4.22 -1.91 -1.87
N ARG A 73 3.79 -3.02 -2.48
CA ARG A 73 4.50 -4.31 -2.36
C ARG A 73 5.93 -4.22 -2.85
N PHE A 74 6.18 -3.44 -3.91
CA PHE A 74 7.54 -3.24 -4.41
C PHE A 74 8.47 -2.62 -3.35
N ILE A 75 7.98 -1.65 -2.60
CA ILE A 75 8.73 -1.04 -1.48
C ILE A 75 8.88 -2.05 -0.34
N LEU A 76 7.79 -2.73 0.05
CA LEU A 76 7.77 -3.70 1.14
C LEU A 76 8.75 -4.84 0.90
N ASP A 77 8.73 -5.45 -0.29
CA ASP A 77 9.63 -6.55 -0.66
C ASP A 77 11.10 -6.12 -0.66
N HIS A 78 11.39 -4.89 -1.11
CA HIS A 78 12.74 -4.34 -1.06
C HIS A 78 13.24 -4.15 0.37
N LEU A 79 12.37 -3.68 1.26
CA LEU A 79 12.70 -3.43 2.67
C LEU A 79 12.91 -4.71 3.47
N ARG A 80 12.23 -5.82 3.13
CA ARG A 80 12.40 -7.13 3.81
C ARG A 80 13.83 -7.65 3.82
N THR A 81 14.61 -7.32 2.80
CA THR A 81 16.00 -7.81 2.65
C THR A 81 17.04 -6.84 3.22
N ARG A 82 16.62 -5.65 3.62
CA ARG A 82 17.51 -4.60 4.09
C ARG A 82 17.59 -4.57 5.62
N LYS A 83 18.81 -4.47 6.17
CA LYS A 83 19.01 -4.19 7.61
C LYS A 83 18.63 -2.73 7.90
N ASN A 84 18.09 -2.48 9.07
CA ASN A 84 17.66 -1.16 9.54
C ASN A 84 16.64 -0.48 8.60
N SER A 85 15.64 -1.24 8.17
CA SER A 85 14.56 -0.72 7.37
C SER A 85 13.52 0.01 8.23
N PRO A 86 12.93 1.12 7.73
CA PRO A 86 11.77 1.73 8.38
C PRO A 86 10.60 0.75 8.43
N ARG A 87 9.76 0.88 9.44
CA ARG A 87 8.49 0.16 9.48
C ARG A 87 7.47 0.86 8.59
N VAL A 88 6.77 0.10 7.79
CA VAL A 88 5.87 0.65 6.78
C VAL A 88 4.42 0.66 7.25
N VAL A 89 3.82 1.84 7.22
CA VAL A 89 2.37 2.08 7.34
C VAL A 89 1.82 2.30 5.95
N VAL A 90 0.94 1.43 5.47
CA VAL A 90 0.25 1.65 4.19
C VAL A 90 -1.02 2.44 4.43
N TYR A 91 -1.12 3.61 3.78
CA TYR A 91 -2.22 4.56 3.91
C TYR A 91 -2.95 4.71 2.57
N THR A 92 -4.18 4.19 2.47
CA THR A 92 -4.89 4.09 1.19
C THR A 92 -6.38 4.38 1.29
N GLY A 93 -6.95 4.93 0.24
CA GLY A 93 -8.40 5.11 0.08
C GLY A 93 -9.08 3.95 -0.67
N LEU A 94 -8.37 2.87 -0.93
CA LEU A 94 -8.98 1.67 -1.51
C LEU A 94 -9.69 0.89 -0.41
N GLU A 95 -10.99 0.70 -0.60
CA GLU A 95 -11.80 -0.19 0.23
C GLU A 95 -11.65 -1.63 -0.30
N SER A 96 -10.79 -2.40 0.33
CA SER A 96 -10.49 -3.78 -0.09
C SER A 96 -10.06 -4.61 1.11
N ASP A 97 -10.70 -5.75 1.30
CA ASP A 97 -10.34 -6.70 2.36
C ASP A 97 -9.01 -7.43 2.09
N THR A 98 -8.54 -7.39 0.83
CA THR A 98 -7.31 -8.08 0.43
C THR A 98 -6.06 -7.22 0.60
N VAL A 99 -6.16 -5.90 0.52
CA VAL A 99 -5.00 -5.01 0.67
C VAL A 99 -4.33 -5.14 2.04
N PRO A 100 -5.04 -5.16 3.19
CA PRO A 100 -4.42 -5.38 4.49
C PRO A 100 -3.69 -6.72 4.58
N VAL A 101 -4.26 -7.78 3.99
CA VAL A 101 -3.63 -9.11 3.92
C VAL A 101 -2.32 -9.06 3.12
N HIS A 102 -2.32 -8.40 1.96
CA HIS A 102 -1.10 -8.22 1.17
C HIS A 102 -0.05 -7.38 1.90
N VAL A 103 -0.45 -6.30 2.56
CA VAL A 103 0.45 -5.46 3.35
C VAL A 103 1.15 -6.30 4.42
N MET A 104 0.40 -7.10 5.16
CA MET A 104 0.93 -7.99 6.20
C MET A 104 1.85 -9.07 5.61
N ALA A 105 1.43 -9.74 4.55
CA ALA A 105 2.19 -10.82 3.90
C ALA A 105 3.54 -10.32 3.33
N HIS A 106 3.62 -9.07 2.89
CA HIS A 106 4.83 -8.44 2.39
C HIS A 106 5.66 -7.71 3.47
N GLY A 107 5.29 -7.84 4.76
CA GLY A 107 6.07 -7.32 5.88
C GLY A 107 5.75 -5.87 6.26
N GLY A 108 4.61 -5.32 5.82
CA GLY A 108 4.12 -4.05 6.32
C GLY A 108 3.76 -4.12 7.81
N ALA A 109 3.91 -3.02 8.52
CA ALA A 109 3.64 -2.94 9.96
C ALA A 109 2.23 -2.46 10.28
N ALA A 110 1.58 -1.72 9.38
CA ALA A 110 0.21 -1.27 9.56
C ALA A 110 -0.50 -1.01 8.22
N TYR A 111 -1.83 -1.07 8.29
CA TYR A 111 -2.74 -0.63 7.25
C TYR A 111 -3.74 0.36 7.84
N ILE A 112 -3.91 1.52 7.18
CA ILE A 112 -4.84 2.58 7.56
C ILE A 112 -5.64 3.02 6.35
N SER A 113 -6.96 3.13 6.51
CA SER A 113 -7.84 3.73 5.50
C SER A 113 -7.71 5.26 5.48
N LYS A 114 -7.72 5.86 4.28
CA LYS A 114 -7.81 7.32 4.11
C LYS A 114 -9.16 7.90 4.55
N ASN A 115 -10.14 7.05 4.87
CA ASN A 115 -11.44 7.43 5.40
C ASN A 115 -11.44 7.53 6.93
N GLU A 116 -10.35 7.12 7.58
CA GLU A 116 -10.20 7.22 9.03
C GLU A 116 -9.74 8.63 9.44
N GLU A 117 -9.96 8.98 10.70
CA GLU A 117 -9.54 10.28 11.23
C GLU A 117 -8.01 10.44 11.16
N PRO A 118 -7.51 11.65 10.79
CA PRO A 118 -6.08 11.91 10.70
C PRO A 118 -5.29 11.55 11.96
N LYS A 119 -5.90 11.74 13.14
CA LYS A 119 -5.29 11.38 14.43
C LYS A 119 -4.96 9.88 14.51
N HIS A 120 -5.81 9.01 13.94
CA HIS A 120 -5.58 7.59 13.95
C HIS A 120 -4.30 7.20 13.18
N LEU A 121 -3.98 7.91 12.10
CA LEU A 121 -2.72 7.71 11.38
C LEU A 121 -1.50 8.10 12.23
N LEU A 122 -1.55 9.23 12.95
CA LEU A 122 -0.48 9.65 13.85
C LEU A 122 -0.25 8.65 14.98
N ASP A 123 -1.32 8.23 15.65
CA ASP A 123 -1.24 7.28 16.75
C ASP A 123 -0.76 5.89 16.26
N THR A 124 -1.14 5.49 15.05
CA THR A 124 -0.64 4.27 14.40
C THR A 124 0.84 4.38 14.08
N ALA A 125 1.29 5.51 13.53
CA ALA A 125 2.71 5.71 13.23
C ALA A 125 3.57 5.63 14.50
N GLU A 126 3.12 6.18 15.62
CA GLU A 126 3.80 6.06 16.91
C GLU A 126 3.82 4.61 17.41
N GLN A 127 2.70 3.88 17.33
CA GLN A 127 2.65 2.47 17.72
C GLN A 127 3.60 1.61 16.90
N VAL A 128 3.65 1.87 15.59
CA VAL A 128 4.54 1.18 14.64
C VAL A 128 6.00 1.49 14.94
N ALA A 129 6.37 2.75 15.21
CA ALA A 129 7.71 3.14 15.63
C ALA A 129 8.13 2.40 16.92
N ASN A 130 7.18 2.17 17.83
CA ASN A 130 7.42 1.42 19.07
C ASN A 130 7.36 -0.13 18.87
N GLY A 131 7.32 -0.63 17.63
CA GLY A 131 7.41 -2.05 17.31
C GLY A 131 6.08 -2.81 17.30
N ARG A 132 4.94 -2.13 17.34
CA ARG A 132 3.62 -2.77 17.23
C ARG A 132 3.22 -2.92 15.77
N MET A 133 2.34 -3.87 15.51
CA MET A 133 1.62 -4.00 14.24
C MET A 133 0.18 -3.56 14.44
N VAL A 134 -0.38 -2.81 13.46
CA VAL A 134 -1.74 -2.28 13.52
C VAL A 134 -2.49 -2.65 12.24
N PHE A 135 -3.41 -3.59 12.37
CA PHE A 135 -4.25 -4.08 11.28
C PHE A 135 -5.68 -4.22 11.75
N PRO A 136 -6.67 -4.12 10.83
CA PRO A 136 -8.03 -4.56 11.14
C PRO A 136 -8.01 -6.07 11.45
N TYR A 137 -9.12 -6.59 11.99
CA TYR A 137 -9.25 -8.04 12.13
C TYR A 137 -9.11 -8.70 10.76
N LEU A 138 -8.13 -9.58 10.62
CA LEU A 138 -7.84 -10.32 9.39
C LEU A 138 -8.10 -11.80 9.61
N ASP A 139 -8.83 -12.41 8.69
CA ASP A 139 -8.87 -13.87 8.60
C ASP A 139 -7.55 -14.36 7.99
N VAL A 140 -6.61 -14.76 8.86
CA VAL A 140 -5.28 -15.21 8.44
C VAL A 140 -5.31 -16.47 7.57
N SER A 141 -6.42 -17.21 7.53
CA SER A 141 -6.59 -18.34 6.61
C SER A 141 -6.60 -17.88 5.14
N GLN A 142 -6.99 -16.62 4.90
CA GLN A 142 -6.99 -15.99 3.58
C GLN A 142 -5.60 -15.59 3.07
N ILE A 143 -4.59 -15.51 3.94
CA ILE A 143 -3.22 -15.08 3.54
C ILE A 143 -2.59 -16.05 2.53
N ASN A 144 -2.94 -17.33 2.62
CA ASN A 144 -2.46 -18.38 1.71
C ASN A 144 -3.55 -18.86 0.73
N ALA A 145 -4.72 -18.23 0.71
CA ALA A 145 -5.78 -18.60 -0.21
C ALA A 145 -5.38 -18.25 -1.65
N ASN A 146 -5.78 -19.09 -2.60
CA ASN A 146 -5.62 -18.77 -4.02
C ASN A 146 -6.35 -17.44 -4.31
N PRO A 147 -5.64 -16.37 -4.69
CA PRO A 147 -6.24 -15.06 -4.89
C PRO A 147 -7.33 -15.05 -5.96
N LEU A 148 -7.36 -16.04 -6.84
CA LEU A 148 -8.42 -16.19 -7.85
C LEU A 148 -9.78 -16.51 -7.23
N THR A 149 -9.83 -17.07 -6.02
CA THR A 149 -11.10 -17.38 -5.34
C THR A 149 -11.87 -16.13 -4.91
N THR A 150 -11.22 -14.97 -4.84
CA THR A 150 -11.85 -13.68 -4.52
C THR A 150 -12.57 -13.05 -5.72
N LEU A 151 -12.32 -13.57 -6.92
CA LEU A 151 -12.90 -13.05 -8.15
C LEU A 151 -14.31 -13.56 -8.35
N THR A 152 -15.20 -12.66 -8.79
CA THR A 152 -16.51 -13.07 -9.32
C THR A 152 -16.33 -13.86 -10.61
N LYS A 153 -17.33 -14.64 -10.98
CA LYS A 153 -17.35 -15.38 -12.26
C LYS A 153 -17.03 -14.46 -13.46
N ARG A 154 -17.57 -13.24 -13.45
CA ARG A 154 -17.32 -12.26 -14.52
C ARG A 154 -15.90 -11.74 -14.57
N GLU A 155 -15.30 -11.48 -13.42
CA GLU A 155 -13.91 -11.05 -13.32
C GLU A 155 -12.95 -12.17 -13.74
N LEU A 156 -13.23 -13.42 -13.35
CA LEU A 156 -12.45 -14.58 -13.77
C LEU A 156 -12.51 -14.81 -15.29
N GLU A 157 -13.69 -14.67 -15.91
CA GLU A 157 -13.86 -14.73 -17.37
C GLU A 157 -13.05 -13.64 -18.09
N ILE A 158 -13.04 -12.42 -17.54
CA ILE A 158 -12.26 -11.32 -18.10
C ILE A 158 -10.76 -11.60 -17.94
N LEU A 159 -10.33 -12.08 -16.79
CA LEU A 159 -8.94 -12.45 -16.53
C LEU A 159 -8.45 -13.54 -17.50
N SER A 160 -9.26 -14.56 -17.74
CA SER A 160 -8.98 -15.58 -18.75
C SER A 160 -8.84 -15.00 -20.16
N SER A 161 -9.73 -14.06 -20.56
CA SER A 161 -9.63 -13.36 -21.86
C SER A 161 -8.37 -12.49 -21.93
N LEU A 162 -7.97 -11.85 -20.82
CA LEU A 162 -6.70 -11.09 -20.74
C LEU A 162 -5.49 -12.01 -20.92
N ALA A 163 -5.50 -13.20 -20.28
CA ALA A 163 -4.45 -14.19 -20.41
C ALA A 163 -4.34 -14.76 -21.85
N ALA A 164 -5.48 -14.87 -22.54
CA ALA A 164 -5.55 -15.22 -23.96
C ALA A 164 -5.10 -14.08 -24.92
N GLY A 165 -4.59 -12.96 -24.39
CA GLY A 165 -4.06 -11.85 -25.18
C GLY A 165 -5.11 -10.90 -25.76
N ARG A 166 -6.40 -11.04 -25.39
CA ARG A 166 -7.48 -10.21 -25.94
C ARG A 166 -7.37 -8.76 -25.50
N THR A 167 -7.59 -7.82 -26.41
CA THR A 167 -7.69 -6.39 -26.08
C THR A 167 -9.04 -6.08 -25.39
N ASN A 168 -9.13 -4.97 -24.66
CA ASN A 168 -10.39 -4.57 -24.01
C ASN A 168 -11.55 -4.41 -25.01
N LYS A 169 -11.27 -4.00 -26.26
CA LYS A 169 -12.26 -3.89 -27.32
C LYS A 169 -12.76 -5.26 -27.77
N GLN A 170 -11.88 -6.25 -27.90
CA GLN A 170 -12.25 -7.62 -28.23
C GLN A 170 -13.09 -8.26 -27.11
N ILE A 171 -12.66 -8.07 -25.83
CA ILE A 171 -13.41 -8.56 -24.66
C ILE A 171 -14.81 -7.93 -24.61
N ALA A 172 -14.91 -6.62 -24.87
CA ALA A 172 -16.19 -5.91 -24.92
C ALA A 172 -17.13 -6.51 -25.96
N SER A 173 -16.61 -6.77 -27.17
CA SER A 173 -17.35 -7.41 -28.27
C SER A 173 -17.77 -8.85 -27.91
N GLU A 174 -16.84 -9.68 -27.42
CA GLU A 174 -17.10 -11.09 -27.03
C GLU A 174 -18.15 -11.22 -25.92
N LYS A 175 -18.18 -10.25 -25.01
CA LYS A 175 -19.06 -10.27 -23.83
C LYS A 175 -20.31 -9.41 -23.97
N ALA A 176 -20.53 -8.80 -25.15
CA ALA A 176 -21.66 -7.91 -25.48
C ALA A 176 -21.85 -6.77 -24.47
N VAL A 177 -20.75 -6.13 -24.06
CA VAL A 177 -20.73 -4.99 -23.11
C VAL A 177 -19.90 -3.83 -23.68
N SER A 178 -19.97 -2.66 -23.02
CA SER A 178 -19.13 -1.51 -23.41
C SER A 178 -17.67 -1.72 -23.01
N THR A 179 -16.75 -1.08 -23.73
CA THR A 179 -15.34 -1.07 -23.36
C THR A 179 -15.12 -0.42 -21.97
N ASN A 180 -15.97 0.52 -21.58
CA ASN A 180 -15.90 1.13 -20.26
C ASN A 180 -16.30 0.13 -19.15
N THR A 181 -17.28 -0.71 -19.41
CA THR A 181 -17.67 -1.81 -18.51
C THR A 181 -16.53 -2.81 -18.33
N VAL A 182 -15.81 -3.15 -19.42
CA VAL A 182 -14.62 -4.01 -19.34
C VAL A 182 -13.51 -3.34 -18.50
N LYS A 183 -13.23 -2.05 -18.73
CA LYS A 183 -12.25 -1.30 -17.95
C LYS A 183 -12.61 -1.27 -16.46
N TYR A 184 -13.89 -1.11 -16.12
CA TYR A 184 -14.37 -1.13 -14.75
C TYR A 184 -14.10 -2.50 -14.10
N HIS A 185 -14.45 -3.61 -14.76
CA HIS A 185 -14.17 -4.95 -14.23
C HIS A 185 -12.67 -5.24 -14.12
N ILE A 186 -11.85 -4.78 -15.07
CA ILE A 186 -10.38 -4.94 -15.00
C ILE A 186 -9.81 -4.18 -13.80
N ARG A 187 -10.29 -2.99 -13.52
CA ARG A 187 -9.86 -2.24 -12.34
C ARG A 187 -10.18 -2.99 -11.05
N ASN A 188 -11.43 -3.45 -10.91
CA ASN A 188 -11.88 -4.19 -9.73
C ASN A 188 -11.11 -5.52 -9.57
N LEU A 189 -10.88 -6.22 -10.67
CA LEU A 189 -10.07 -7.43 -10.71
C LEU A 189 -8.63 -7.18 -10.27
N PHE A 190 -7.99 -6.10 -10.75
CA PHE A 190 -6.63 -5.76 -10.32
C PHE A 190 -6.59 -5.43 -8.82
N GLU A 191 -7.59 -4.72 -8.34
CA GLU A 191 -7.76 -4.38 -6.93
C GLU A 191 -7.89 -5.64 -6.07
N LYS A 192 -8.80 -6.56 -6.41
CA LYS A 192 -9.01 -7.82 -5.71
C LYS A 192 -7.77 -8.74 -5.72
N LEU A 193 -7.07 -8.80 -6.84
CA LEU A 193 -5.84 -9.58 -6.97
C LEU A 193 -4.62 -8.87 -6.34
N GLY A 194 -4.78 -7.62 -5.92
CA GLY A 194 -3.69 -6.79 -5.43
C GLY A 194 -2.59 -6.59 -6.48
N VAL A 195 -2.95 -6.48 -7.76
CA VAL A 195 -2.03 -6.25 -8.87
C VAL A 195 -2.22 -4.86 -9.47
N SER A 196 -1.15 -4.27 -9.99
CA SER A 196 -1.18 -2.92 -10.53
C SER A 196 -1.24 -2.83 -12.06
N ASN A 197 -1.02 -3.94 -12.75
CA ASN A 197 -1.02 -3.96 -14.21
C ASN A 197 -1.47 -5.31 -14.78
N ARG A 198 -1.77 -5.29 -16.09
CA ARG A 198 -2.21 -6.45 -16.85
C ARG A 198 -1.23 -7.63 -16.80
N GLY A 199 0.07 -7.35 -16.91
CA GLY A 199 1.10 -8.40 -16.92
C GLY A 199 1.15 -9.16 -15.60
N GLN A 200 1.05 -8.46 -14.48
CA GLN A 200 0.99 -9.06 -13.15
C GLN A 200 -0.28 -9.91 -12.96
N ALA A 201 -1.44 -9.44 -13.42
CA ALA A 201 -2.68 -10.21 -13.34
C ALA A 201 -2.60 -11.51 -14.15
N ILE A 202 -2.05 -11.45 -15.37
CA ILE A 202 -1.84 -12.62 -16.22
C ILE A 202 -0.83 -13.59 -15.59
N ALA A 203 0.28 -13.08 -15.08
CA ALA A 203 1.31 -13.91 -14.44
C ALA A 203 0.76 -14.66 -13.23
N LEU A 204 -0.10 -14.01 -12.44
CA LEU A 204 -0.76 -14.62 -11.29
C LEU A 204 -1.77 -15.70 -11.73
N TYR A 205 -2.56 -15.45 -12.77
CA TYR A 205 -3.50 -16.42 -13.34
C TYR A 205 -2.80 -17.67 -13.90
N LEU A 206 -1.64 -17.51 -14.53
CA LEU A 206 -0.91 -18.64 -15.12
C LEU A 206 -0.13 -19.48 -14.08
N LYS A 207 0.04 -18.97 -12.85
CA LYS A 207 0.71 -19.70 -11.75
C LYS A 207 -0.26 -20.42 -10.82
N SER A 208 -1.56 -20.17 -10.94
CA SER A 208 -2.63 -20.78 -10.13
C SER A 208 -3.16 -22.02 -10.82
#